data_b9511b04fec7eb5e5e3a1867569160c5
#
_entry.id   b9511b04fec7eb5e5e3a1867569160c5
#
_cell.length_a   1.000
_cell.length_b   1.000
_cell.length_c   1.000
_cell.angle_alpha   90.00
_cell.angle_beta   90.00
_cell.angle_gamma   90.00
#
_symmetry.space_group_name_H-M   'P 1'
#
loop_
_entity.id
_entity.type
_entity.pdbx_description
1 polymer ?
#
loop_
_entity_poly.entity_id
_entity_poly.type
_entity_poly.pdbx_seq_one_letter_code
_entity_poly.pdbx_strand_id
1 'polypeptide(L)'
;MKKITELTAELAAPAIAEQGCTLWDVEYVKEAGTWYLRVLLDKEGGVDILDCEAVSRKLSDLLDEADPIEGSYTLEVGSAGAERALKRPSDFQRFLNSPVLVKLYRNLDGRKEFAGTLAAYDESTGDVTVTVGRQDITFAKKDVALVRLRVEF
;
A
#
# COMPACT_ATOMS: atom_id res chain seq x y z
N MET A 1 -13.11 20.01 -1.08
CA MET A 1 -13.19 19.17 0.12
C MET A 1 -12.14 18.06 0.06
N LYS A 2 -11.30 17.95 1.07
CA LYS A 2 -10.28 16.92 1.11
C LYS A 2 -10.89 15.58 1.50
N LYS A 3 -10.38 14.51 0.90
CA LYS A 3 -10.76 13.16 1.29
C LYS A 3 -10.20 12.84 2.68
N ILE A 4 -10.87 11.95 3.39
CA ILE A 4 -10.43 11.50 4.73
C ILE A 4 -8.97 10.99 4.68
N THR A 5 -8.62 10.22 3.65
CA THR A 5 -7.26 9.70 3.49
C THR A 5 -6.22 10.81 3.30
N GLU A 6 -6.55 11.83 2.52
CA GLU A 6 -5.66 12.98 2.29
C GLU A 6 -5.44 13.79 3.56
N LEU A 7 -6.53 14.08 4.28
CA LEU A 7 -6.46 14.81 5.55
C LEU A 7 -5.69 14.03 6.60
N THR A 8 -5.92 12.73 6.69
CA THR A 8 -5.19 11.86 7.62
C THR A 8 -3.70 11.87 7.33
N ALA A 9 -3.32 11.78 6.05
CA ALA A 9 -1.92 11.84 5.64
C ALA A 9 -1.26 13.15 6.09
N GLU A 10 -1.94 14.28 5.92
CA GLU A 10 -1.43 15.59 6.35
C GLU A 10 -1.28 15.68 7.86
N LEU A 11 -2.28 15.21 8.62
CA LEU A 11 -2.25 15.23 10.08
C LEU A 11 -1.14 14.33 10.64
N ALA A 12 -0.92 13.18 10.00
CA ALA A 12 0.05 12.20 10.45
C ALA A 12 1.50 12.56 10.10
N ALA A 13 1.72 13.38 9.09
CA ALA A 13 3.05 13.65 8.54
C ALA A 13 4.10 14.04 9.60
N PRO A 14 3.85 14.99 10.52
CA PRO A 14 4.85 15.33 11.53
C PRO A 14 5.22 14.16 12.45
N ALA A 15 4.23 13.40 12.90
CA ALA A 15 4.46 12.25 13.79
C ALA A 15 5.25 11.16 13.10
N ILE A 16 4.95 10.91 11.82
CA ILE A 16 5.67 9.91 11.02
C ILE A 16 7.13 10.32 10.85
N ALA A 17 7.38 11.59 10.53
CA ALA A 17 8.73 12.12 10.36
C ALA A 17 9.55 12.04 11.65
N GLU A 18 8.93 12.32 12.81
CA GLU A 18 9.59 12.23 14.11
C GLU A 18 10.12 10.83 14.41
N GLN A 19 9.47 9.79 13.91
CA GLN A 19 9.90 8.41 14.10
C GLN A 19 10.89 7.93 13.02
N GLY A 20 11.29 8.82 12.11
CA GLY A 20 12.17 8.45 11.01
C GLY A 20 11.51 7.54 9.96
N CYS A 21 10.19 7.55 9.94
CA CYS A 21 9.40 6.77 9.00
C CYS A 21 8.93 7.60 7.82
N THR A 22 8.44 6.93 6.78
CA THR A 22 7.72 7.55 5.67
C THR A 22 6.33 6.93 5.60
N LEU A 23 5.39 7.68 5.05
CA LEU A 23 4.04 7.19 4.83
C LEU A 23 4.02 6.36 3.54
N TRP A 24 3.59 5.09 3.65
CA TRP A 24 3.38 4.26 2.47
C TRP A 24 2.00 4.48 1.86
N ASP A 25 0.95 4.39 2.70
CA ASP A 25 -0.43 4.55 2.23
C ASP A 25 -1.37 4.82 3.41
N VAL A 26 -2.53 5.40 3.11
CA VAL A 26 -3.64 5.55 4.05
C VAL A 26 -4.88 4.95 3.39
N GLU A 27 -5.56 4.07 4.12
CA GLU A 27 -6.78 3.43 3.66
C GLU A 27 -7.93 3.73 4.62
N TYR A 28 -9.12 4.00 4.08
CA TYR A 28 -10.34 4.13 4.87
C TYR A 28 -11.37 3.16 4.28
N VAL A 29 -11.55 2.03 4.94
CA VAL A 29 -12.30 0.89 4.41
C VAL A 29 -13.27 0.32 5.46
N LYS A 30 -14.35 -0.28 4.98
CA LYS A 30 -15.32 -0.96 5.83
C LYS A 30 -15.17 -2.47 5.66
N GLU A 31 -14.95 -3.16 6.76
CA GLU A 31 -14.82 -4.62 6.78
C GLU A 31 -15.71 -5.16 7.89
N ALA A 32 -16.55 -6.13 7.58
CA ALA A 32 -17.45 -6.79 8.55
C ALA A 32 -18.27 -5.79 9.39
N GLY A 33 -18.72 -4.69 8.76
CA GLY A 33 -19.54 -3.67 9.43
C GLY A 33 -18.77 -2.62 10.22
N THR A 34 -17.45 -2.73 10.31
CA THR A 34 -16.60 -1.78 11.02
C THR A 34 -15.76 -0.96 10.04
N TRP A 35 -15.70 0.35 10.25
CA TRP A 35 -14.80 1.22 9.49
C TRP A 35 -13.42 1.21 10.10
N TYR A 36 -12.40 1.08 9.22
CA TYR A 36 -10.99 1.10 9.60
C TYR A 36 -10.28 2.24 8.88
N LEU A 37 -9.57 3.05 9.64
CA LEU A 37 -8.64 4.04 9.11
C LEU A 37 -7.25 3.46 9.32
N ARG A 38 -6.60 3.01 8.24
CA ARG A 38 -5.30 2.34 8.30
C ARG A 38 -4.21 3.25 7.76
N VAL A 39 -3.17 3.43 8.55
CA VAL A 39 -1.99 4.19 8.19
C VAL A 39 -0.83 3.21 8.09
N LEU A 40 -0.26 3.07 6.90
CA LEU A 40 0.81 2.11 6.63
C LEU A 40 2.14 2.86 6.51
N LEU A 41 3.09 2.48 7.35
CA LEU A 41 4.41 3.12 7.45
C LEU A 41 5.49 2.29 6.78
N ASP A 42 6.53 2.99 6.31
CA ASP A 42 7.75 2.39 5.81
C ASP A 42 8.94 3.02 6.50
N LYS A 43 10.02 2.28 6.66
CA LYS A 43 11.24 2.76 7.31
C LYS A 43 12.42 1.90 6.87
N GLU A 44 13.54 2.53 6.56
CA GLU A 44 14.77 1.82 6.29
C GLU A 44 15.17 1.01 7.53
N GLY A 45 15.44 -0.27 7.36
CA GLY A 45 15.70 -1.17 8.48
C GLY A 45 14.45 -1.77 9.12
N GLY A 46 13.26 -1.32 8.72
CA GLY A 46 11.98 -1.85 9.19
C GLY A 46 11.29 -0.96 10.22
N VAL A 47 9.95 -1.01 10.21
CA VAL A 47 9.10 -0.31 11.17
C VAL A 47 8.92 -1.20 12.38
N ASP A 48 9.15 -0.67 13.60
CA ASP A 48 8.89 -1.44 14.82
C ASP A 48 7.58 -1.02 15.51
N ILE A 49 7.20 -1.76 16.53
CA ILE A 49 5.94 -1.52 17.24
C ILE A 49 5.93 -0.17 17.96
N LEU A 50 7.08 0.29 18.45
CA LEU A 50 7.19 1.58 19.11
C LEU A 50 6.95 2.73 18.15
N ASP A 51 7.42 2.59 16.91
CA ASP A 51 7.15 3.57 15.87
C ASP A 51 5.65 3.70 15.62
N CYS A 52 4.97 2.57 15.50
CA CYS A 52 3.51 2.54 15.28
C CYS A 52 2.75 3.13 16.45
N GLU A 53 3.13 2.80 17.69
CA GLU A 53 2.50 3.36 18.89
C GLU A 53 2.63 4.87 18.97
N ALA A 54 3.82 5.39 18.72
CA ALA A 54 4.07 6.83 18.79
C ALA A 54 3.24 7.59 17.77
N VAL A 55 3.19 7.11 16.53
CA VAL A 55 2.37 7.71 15.47
C VAL A 55 0.88 7.59 15.82
N SER A 56 0.45 6.43 16.29
CA SER A 56 -0.95 6.18 16.63
C SER A 56 -1.46 7.11 17.72
N ARG A 57 -0.70 7.30 18.79
CA ARG A 57 -1.09 8.19 19.89
C ARG A 57 -1.24 9.63 19.43
N LYS A 58 -0.25 10.13 18.70
CA LYS A 58 -0.26 11.52 18.24
C LYS A 58 -1.35 11.75 17.21
N LEU A 59 -1.51 10.82 16.27
CA LEU A 59 -2.54 10.91 15.24
C LEU A 59 -3.94 10.82 15.84
N SER A 60 -4.14 9.95 16.84
CA SER A 60 -5.42 9.82 17.53
C SER A 60 -5.86 11.15 18.15
N ASP A 61 -4.95 11.84 18.83
CA ASP A 61 -5.23 13.15 19.41
C ASP A 61 -5.57 14.18 18.34
N LEU A 62 -4.84 14.20 17.25
CA LEU A 62 -5.08 15.12 16.14
C LEU A 62 -6.40 14.84 15.43
N LEU A 63 -6.76 13.57 15.28
CA LEU A 63 -8.07 13.18 14.70
C LEU A 63 -9.23 13.54 15.62
N ASP A 64 -9.07 13.40 16.91
CA ASP A 64 -10.11 13.81 17.88
C ASP A 64 -10.33 15.30 17.83
N GLU A 65 -9.28 16.10 17.69
CA GLU A 65 -9.37 17.55 17.58
C GLU A 65 -9.99 18.00 16.26
N ALA A 66 -9.54 17.42 15.14
CA ALA A 66 -10.03 17.78 13.81
C ALA A 66 -11.41 17.21 13.51
N ASP A 67 -11.73 16.06 14.11
CA ASP A 67 -13.00 15.34 13.97
C ASP A 67 -13.53 15.24 12.53
N PRO A 68 -12.69 14.68 11.59
CA PRO A 68 -13.07 14.67 10.18
C PRO A 68 -14.01 13.55 9.77
N ILE A 69 -14.21 12.57 10.64
CA ILE A 69 -14.99 11.37 10.34
C ILE A 69 -16.24 11.33 11.17
N GLU A 70 -17.41 11.25 10.51
CA GLU A 70 -18.68 11.01 11.18
C GLU A 70 -18.81 9.54 11.51
N GLY A 71 -19.29 9.25 12.71
CA GLY A 71 -19.49 7.88 13.17
C GLY A 71 -18.22 7.23 13.74
N SER A 72 -18.34 5.97 14.07
CA SER A 72 -17.29 5.22 14.72
C SER A 72 -16.33 4.61 13.71
N TYR A 73 -15.06 4.58 14.06
CA TYR A 73 -14.02 3.93 13.26
C TYR A 73 -12.92 3.42 14.18
N THR A 74 -12.10 2.50 13.65
CA THR A 74 -10.91 1.99 14.35
C THR A 74 -9.67 2.51 13.63
N LEU A 75 -8.78 3.16 14.37
CA LEU A 75 -7.50 3.62 13.85
C LEU A 75 -6.47 2.48 13.99
N GLU A 76 -5.85 2.11 12.88
CA GLU A 76 -4.76 1.14 12.87
C GLU A 76 -3.54 1.79 12.23
N VAL A 77 -2.39 1.72 12.90
CA VAL A 77 -1.11 2.16 12.37
C VAL A 77 -0.19 0.94 12.34
N GLY A 78 0.35 0.64 11.18
CA GLY A 78 1.17 -0.55 11.01
C GLY A 78 2.23 -0.39 9.95
N SER A 79 3.05 -1.43 9.79
CA SER A 79 4.06 -1.51 8.75
C SER A 79 3.43 -1.89 7.42
N ALA A 80 3.91 -1.29 6.32
CA ALA A 80 3.54 -1.72 4.98
C ALA A 80 3.97 -3.16 4.70
N GLY A 81 5.09 -3.58 5.31
CA GLY A 81 5.53 -4.97 5.29
C GLY A 81 6.13 -5.45 3.98
N ALA A 82 6.51 -6.74 3.96
CA ALA A 82 7.16 -7.38 2.81
C ALA A 82 6.18 -7.74 1.68
N GLU A 83 4.90 -7.82 1.98
CA GLU A 83 3.85 -8.15 1.01
C GLU A 83 2.99 -6.94 0.63
N ARG A 84 3.59 -5.76 0.60
CA ARG A 84 2.88 -4.52 0.31
C ARG A 84 2.39 -4.46 -1.13
N ALA A 85 1.23 -3.82 -1.33
CA ALA A 85 0.67 -3.59 -2.66
C ALA A 85 1.38 -2.43 -3.36
N LEU A 86 1.64 -2.58 -4.66
CA LEU A 86 2.19 -1.54 -5.51
C LEU A 86 1.03 -0.86 -6.22
N LYS A 87 0.85 0.43 -6.01
CA LYS A 87 -0.30 1.18 -6.54
C LYS A 87 0.10 2.35 -7.43
N ARG A 88 1.12 3.09 -7.03
CA ARG A 88 1.56 4.32 -7.73
C ARG A 88 2.70 4.02 -8.69
N PRO A 89 2.88 4.83 -9.74
CA PRO A 89 4.03 4.65 -10.63
C PRO A 89 5.37 4.61 -9.90
N SER A 90 5.54 5.46 -8.87
CA SER A 90 6.75 5.46 -8.06
C SER A 90 6.99 4.14 -7.32
N ASP A 91 5.92 3.45 -6.91
CA ASP A 91 6.03 2.14 -6.26
C ASP A 91 6.63 1.12 -7.22
N PHE A 92 6.13 1.08 -8.46
CA PHE A 92 6.62 0.15 -9.47
C PHE A 92 8.08 0.44 -9.84
N GLN A 93 8.44 1.71 -9.97
CA GLN A 93 9.81 2.10 -10.28
C GLN A 93 10.78 1.68 -9.18
N ARG A 94 10.38 1.87 -7.93
CA ARG A 94 11.20 1.51 -6.77
C ARG A 94 11.46 0.01 -6.68
N PHE A 95 10.48 -0.82 -7.05
CA PHE A 95 10.55 -2.26 -6.88
C PHE A 95 10.77 -3.04 -8.17
N LEU A 96 11.31 -2.39 -9.21
CA LEU A 96 11.76 -3.12 -10.40
C LEU A 96 12.77 -4.20 -9.99
N ASN A 97 12.67 -5.37 -10.64
CA ASN A 97 13.48 -6.56 -10.36
C ASN A 97 13.18 -7.26 -9.04
N SER A 98 12.10 -6.87 -8.36
CA SER A 98 11.67 -7.53 -7.13
C SER A 98 10.64 -8.62 -7.42
N PRO A 99 10.56 -9.67 -6.55
CA PRO A 99 9.51 -10.68 -6.68
C PRO A 99 8.13 -10.06 -6.42
N VAL A 100 7.19 -10.34 -7.30
CA VAL A 100 5.82 -9.82 -7.21
C VAL A 100 4.79 -10.91 -7.48
N LEU A 101 3.57 -10.67 -6.99
CA LEU A 101 2.39 -11.45 -7.35
C LEU A 101 1.40 -10.50 -8.04
N VAL A 102 0.94 -10.89 -9.21
CA VAL A 102 -0.08 -10.16 -9.96
C VAL A 102 -1.39 -10.93 -9.88
N LYS A 103 -2.45 -10.26 -9.44
CA LYS A 103 -3.81 -10.81 -9.45
C LYS A 103 -4.62 -10.11 -10.53
N LEU A 104 -5.35 -10.87 -11.31
CA LEU A 104 -6.18 -10.36 -12.40
C LEU A 104 -7.67 -10.42 -12.04
N TYR A 105 -8.46 -9.57 -12.65
CA TYR A 105 -9.93 -9.63 -12.54
C TYR A 105 -10.50 -10.84 -13.26
N ARG A 106 -9.85 -11.28 -14.35
CA ARG A 106 -10.28 -12.41 -15.17
C ARG A 106 -9.13 -13.38 -15.38
N ASN A 107 -9.47 -14.64 -15.64
CA ASN A 107 -8.46 -15.65 -15.95
C ASN A 107 -7.71 -15.32 -17.25
N LEU A 108 -6.41 -15.56 -17.23
CA LEU A 108 -5.56 -15.58 -18.42
C LEU A 108 -4.93 -16.97 -18.47
N ASP A 109 -5.19 -17.73 -19.54
CA ASP A 109 -4.73 -19.12 -19.67
C ASP A 109 -5.11 -19.98 -18.46
N GLY A 110 -6.34 -19.76 -17.94
CA GLY A 110 -6.88 -20.52 -16.81
C GLY A 110 -6.38 -20.08 -15.44
N ARG A 111 -5.61 -19.01 -15.34
CA ARG A 111 -5.08 -18.51 -14.06
C ARG A 111 -5.41 -17.05 -13.81
N LYS A 112 -5.69 -16.71 -12.56
CA LYS A 112 -5.89 -15.32 -12.11
C LYS A 112 -4.67 -14.77 -11.39
N GLU A 113 -3.72 -15.60 -11.00
CA GLU A 113 -2.54 -15.18 -10.27
C GLU A 113 -1.27 -15.61 -10.99
N PHE A 114 -0.32 -14.68 -11.07
CA PHE A 114 0.99 -14.92 -11.66
C PHE A 114 2.07 -14.44 -10.71
N ALA A 115 2.97 -15.32 -10.33
CA ALA A 115 4.12 -14.99 -9.51
C ALA A 115 5.37 -14.91 -10.39
N GLY A 116 6.14 -13.85 -10.25
CA GLY A 116 7.34 -13.65 -11.03
C GLY A 116 8.14 -12.45 -10.55
N THR A 117 8.99 -11.94 -11.43
CA THR A 117 9.83 -10.76 -11.16
C THR A 117 9.29 -9.57 -11.94
N LEU A 118 9.15 -8.42 -11.27
CA LEU A 118 8.71 -7.19 -11.92
C LEU A 118 9.80 -6.71 -12.88
N ALA A 119 9.57 -6.87 -14.18
CA ALA A 119 10.56 -6.57 -15.22
C ALA A 119 10.47 -5.13 -15.72
N ALA A 120 9.25 -4.60 -15.88
CA ALA A 120 9.04 -3.26 -16.41
C ALA A 120 7.67 -2.71 -16.00
N TYR A 121 7.57 -1.39 -16.01
CA TYR A 121 6.32 -0.67 -15.79
C TYR A 121 6.25 0.50 -16.74
N ASP A 122 5.16 0.61 -17.50
CA ASP A 122 4.94 1.72 -18.44
C ASP A 122 4.13 2.82 -17.75
N GLU A 123 4.77 3.92 -17.42
CA GLU A 123 4.12 5.04 -16.73
C GLU A 123 3.00 5.69 -17.55
N SER A 124 3.09 5.63 -18.89
CA SER A 124 2.10 6.26 -19.75
C SER A 124 0.81 5.46 -19.83
N THR A 125 0.88 4.13 -19.79
CA THR A 125 -0.28 3.24 -19.90
C THR A 125 -0.67 2.57 -18.60
N GLY A 126 0.28 2.43 -17.67
CA GLY A 126 0.10 1.68 -16.43
C GLY A 126 0.24 0.18 -16.60
N ASP A 127 0.71 -0.27 -17.76
CA ASP A 127 0.92 -1.69 -18.03
C ASP A 127 2.13 -2.22 -17.26
N VAL A 128 2.02 -3.45 -16.78
CA VAL A 128 3.02 -4.12 -15.96
C VAL A 128 3.58 -5.31 -16.69
N THR A 129 4.90 -5.41 -16.79
CA THR A 129 5.57 -6.58 -17.36
C THR A 129 6.24 -7.39 -16.26
N VAL A 130 5.92 -8.68 -16.21
CA VAL A 130 6.43 -9.60 -15.20
C VAL A 130 7.09 -10.78 -15.89
N THR A 131 8.30 -11.13 -15.45
CA THR A 131 8.99 -12.33 -15.91
C THR A 131 8.49 -13.53 -15.11
N VAL A 132 7.77 -14.42 -15.78
CA VAL A 132 7.24 -15.65 -15.19
C VAL A 132 7.99 -16.82 -15.79
N GLY A 133 8.86 -17.45 -14.98
CA GLY A 133 9.75 -18.48 -15.50
C GLY A 133 10.74 -17.89 -16.49
N ARG A 134 10.60 -18.24 -17.78
CA ARG A 134 11.46 -17.75 -18.87
C ARG A 134 10.74 -16.81 -19.82
N GLN A 135 9.50 -16.42 -19.51
CA GLN A 135 8.68 -15.58 -20.35
C GLN A 135 8.38 -14.25 -19.68
N ASP A 136 8.41 -13.18 -20.49
CA ASP A 136 7.93 -11.89 -20.06
C ASP A 136 6.47 -11.76 -20.49
N ILE A 137 5.60 -11.47 -19.53
CA ILE A 137 4.16 -11.27 -19.79
C ILE A 137 3.81 -9.84 -19.43
N THR A 138 3.19 -9.12 -20.37
CA THR A 138 2.71 -7.77 -20.13
C THR A 138 1.22 -7.80 -19.83
N PHE A 139 0.83 -7.27 -18.68
CA PHE A 139 -0.56 -7.19 -18.24
C PHE A 139 -1.06 -5.77 -18.42
N ALA A 140 -2.20 -5.60 -19.09
CA ALA A 140 -2.82 -4.29 -19.23
C ALA A 140 -3.38 -3.82 -17.89
N LYS A 141 -3.23 -2.54 -17.58
CA LYS A 141 -3.71 -1.94 -16.34
C LYS A 141 -5.16 -2.31 -16.01
N LYS A 142 -6.03 -2.28 -17.01
CA LYS A 142 -7.47 -2.60 -16.87
C LYS A 142 -7.74 -4.02 -16.39
N ASP A 143 -6.81 -4.94 -16.66
CA ASP A 143 -6.96 -6.36 -16.34
C ASP A 143 -6.40 -6.70 -14.95
N VAL A 144 -5.57 -5.83 -14.39
CA VAL A 144 -4.85 -6.07 -13.13
C VAL A 144 -5.68 -5.60 -11.94
N ALA A 145 -6.04 -6.53 -11.05
CA ALA A 145 -6.75 -6.21 -9.81
C ALA A 145 -5.77 -5.76 -8.72
N LEU A 146 -4.59 -6.38 -8.67
CA LEU A 146 -3.61 -6.13 -7.61
C LEU A 146 -2.23 -6.56 -8.07
N VAL A 147 -1.20 -5.77 -7.72
CA VAL A 147 0.20 -6.18 -7.77
C VAL A 147 0.76 -5.98 -6.37
N ARG A 148 1.35 -7.00 -5.79
CA ARG A 148 2.00 -6.89 -4.48
C ARG A 148 3.37 -7.55 -4.49
N LEU A 149 4.24 -7.08 -3.60
CA LEU A 149 5.51 -7.77 -3.37
C LEU A 149 5.23 -9.14 -2.77
N ARG A 150 6.08 -10.10 -3.07
CA ARG A 150 6.03 -11.40 -2.42
C ARG A 150 7.38 -11.75 -1.82
N VAL A 151 7.35 -12.58 -0.79
CA VAL A 151 8.56 -13.04 -0.12
C VAL A 151 9.02 -14.33 -0.79
N GLU A 152 10.28 -14.39 -1.20
CA GLU A 152 10.90 -15.62 -1.68
C GLU A 152 11.82 -16.17 -0.60
N PHE A 153 11.75 -17.48 -0.43
CA PHE A 153 12.58 -18.20 0.53
C PHE A 153 13.61 -19.06 -0.17
#